data_7d979a5f06a4dc903e8c43a6c2fca418
#
_entry.id   7d979a5f06a4dc903e8c43a6c2fca418
#
_cell.length_a   1.000
_cell.length_b   1.000
_cell.length_c   1.000
_cell.angle_alpha   90.00
_cell.angle_beta   90.00
_cell.angle_gamma   90.00
#
_symmetry.space_group_name_H-M   'P 1'
#
loop_
_entity.id
_entity.type
_entity.pdbx_description
1 polymer ?
#
loop_
_entity_poly.entity_id
_entity_poly.type
_entity_poly.pdbx_seq_one_letter_code
_entity_poly.pdbx_strand_id
1 'polypeptide(L)'
;MRSKNILSIVAFVAAFGLSVAFASLFISPNNYRYSSTSYLKAGQNSATAEAITAFILEDYVNGYTRNEKIYDLRVSNPSDVNSVAFADFAEAIEGYVDDSSSMNANDLPDDFQAAWREHINAWRDSSNFLNQSADISGRTACSLRKFKATDKLHNRQITRTWYEVLRIGRSYGADVR
;
A
#
# COMPACT_ATOMS: atom_id res chain seq x y z
N MET A 1 -11.76 -13.45 33.33
CA MET A 1 -11.94 -12.22 32.53
C MET A 1 -10.85 -11.96 31.46
N ARG A 2 -9.79 -12.76 31.39
CA ARG A 2 -8.66 -12.57 30.42
C ARG A 2 -8.92 -13.04 28.98
N SER A 3 -9.85 -13.99 28.77
CA SER A 3 -10.01 -14.61 27.42
C SER A 3 -10.73 -13.76 26.36
N LYS A 4 -11.62 -12.86 26.79
CA LYS A 4 -12.39 -12.01 25.83
C LYS A 4 -11.54 -10.92 25.16
N ASN A 5 -10.49 -10.45 25.84
CA ASN A 5 -9.60 -9.43 25.27
C ASN A 5 -8.65 -10.02 24.22
N ILE A 6 -8.24 -11.28 24.40
CA ILE A 6 -7.37 -12.00 23.45
C ILE A 6 -8.08 -12.23 22.13
N LEU A 7 -9.36 -12.64 22.16
CA LEU A 7 -10.15 -12.86 20.94
C LEU A 7 -10.34 -11.56 20.11
N SER A 8 -10.54 -10.42 20.80
CA SER A 8 -10.68 -9.12 20.13
C SER A 8 -9.39 -8.65 19.45
N ILE A 9 -8.23 -8.98 20.00
CA ILE A 9 -6.93 -8.59 19.47
C ILE A 9 -6.55 -9.50 18.30
N VAL A 10 -6.79 -10.81 18.40
CA VAL A 10 -6.57 -11.76 17.29
C VAL A 10 -7.44 -11.41 16.09
N ALA A 11 -8.72 -11.05 16.31
CA ALA A 11 -9.61 -10.58 15.25
C ALA A 11 -9.13 -9.26 14.62
N PHE A 12 -8.43 -8.41 15.38
CA PHE A 12 -7.90 -7.15 14.89
C PHE A 12 -6.68 -7.33 13.97
N VAL A 13 -5.72 -8.14 14.39
CA VAL A 13 -4.51 -8.39 13.58
C VAL A 13 -4.87 -9.17 12.31
N ALA A 14 -5.85 -10.09 12.38
CA ALA A 14 -6.40 -10.75 11.20
C ALA A 14 -7.10 -9.74 10.26
N ALA A 15 -7.84 -8.76 10.80
CA ALA A 15 -8.51 -7.73 10.00
C ALA A 15 -7.51 -6.74 9.37
N PHE A 16 -6.46 -6.35 10.10
CA PHE A 16 -5.37 -5.51 9.58
C PHE A 16 -4.58 -6.24 8.50
N GLY A 17 -4.24 -7.50 8.78
CA GLY A 17 -3.56 -8.37 7.83
C GLY A 17 -4.34 -8.60 6.55
N LEU A 18 -5.65 -8.72 6.64
CA LEU A 18 -6.54 -8.80 5.49
C LEU A 18 -6.62 -7.45 4.76
N SER A 19 -6.62 -6.31 5.44
CA SER A 19 -6.69 -4.99 4.78
C SER A 19 -5.48 -4.71 3.90
N VAL A 20 -4.27 -5.06 4.36
CA VAL A 20 -3.04 -4.89 3.58
C VAL A 20 -2.93 -5.96 2.47
N ALA A 21 -3.35 -7.22 2.74
CA ALA A 21 -3.40 -8.28 1.73
C ALA A 21 -4.60 -8.10 0.77
N PHE A 22 -5.72 -7.54 1.24
CA PHE A 22 -6.89 -7.28 0.40
C PHE A 22 -6.65 -6.15 -0.60
N ALA A 23 -5.86 -5.14 -0.28
CA ALA A 23 -5.41 -4.17 -1.29
C ALA A 23 -4.64 -4.85 -2.44
N SER A 24 -3.94 -5.96 -2.15
CA SER A 24 -3.23 -6.76 -3.16
C SER A 24 -4.10 -7.82 -3.86
N LEU A 25 -5.17 -8.32 -3.21
CA LEU A 25 -6.01 -9.41 -3.73
C LEU A 25 -7.27 -8.92 -4.45
N PHE A 26 -7.72 -7.67 -4.21
CA PHE A 26 -8.84 -7.08 -4.95
C PHE A 26 -8.44 -6.49 -6.31
N ILE A 27 -7.20 -6.64 -6.73
CA ILE A 27 -6.86 -6.61 -8.14
C ILE A 27 -7.18 -8.00 -8.72
N SER A 28 -8.41 -8.45 -8.55
CA SER A 28 -8.94 -9.56 -9.34
C SER A 28 -9.26 -9.02 -10.72
N PRO A 29 -8.61 -9.54 -11.79
CA PRO A 29 -8.67 -8.91 -13.12
C PRO A 29 -10.03 -9.01 -13.82
N ASN A 30 -11.09 -9.53 -13.17
CA ASN A 30 -12.25 -10.02 -13.90
C ASN A 30 -13.55 -9.23 -13.75
N ASN A 31 -13.63 -8.10 -13.02
CA ASN A 31 -14.94 -7.45 -12.83
C ASN A 31 -15.02 -5.94 -13.13
N TYR A 32 -13.99 -5.31 -13.68
CA TYR A 32 -14.14 -3.96 -14.22
C TYR A 32 -14.02 -4.00 -15.73
N ARG A 33 -15.14 -4.38 -16.42
CA ARG A 33 -15.36 -3.90 -17.78
C ARG A 33 -15.58 -2.39 -17.72
N TYR A 34 -14.52 -1.63 -17.46
CA TYR A 34 -14.50 -0.26 -17.90
C TYR A 34 -14.50 -0.31 -19.43
N SER A 35 -15.59 0.15 -20.02
CA SER A 35 -15.62 0.52 -21.41
C SER A 35 -14.49 1.55 -21.62
N SER A 36 -13.32 1.07 -22.00
CA SER A 36 -12.18 1.88 -22.38
C SER A 36 -12.49 2.47 -23.77
N THR A 37 -13.33 3.49 -23.81
CA THR A 37 -13.12 4.53 -24.79
C THR A 37 -11.83 5.20 -24.39
N SER A 38 -10.73 4.62 -24.86
CA SER A 38 -9.40 5.18 -24.75
C SER A 38 -9.42 6.50 -25.50
N TYR A 39 -9.62 7.60 -24.77
CA TYR A 39 -9.22 8.91 -25.24
C TYR A 39 -7.69 8.93 -25.24
N LEU A 40 -7.09 8.22 -26.19
CA LEU A 40 -5.68 8.37 -26.50
C LEU A 40 -5.50 9.84 -26.88
N LYS A 41 -4.75 10.59 -26.05
CA LYS A 41 -4.29 11.92 -26.47
C LYS A 41 -3.54 11.73 -27.77
N ALA A 42 -4.00 12.37 -28.84
CA ALA A 42 -3.35 12.31 -30.14
C ALA A 42 -1.89 12.75 -29.98
N GLY A 43 -0.94 11.87 -30.30
CA GLY A 43 0.50 12.11 -30.16
C GLY A 43 1.20 11.31 -29.05
N GLN A 44 0.55 10.31 -28.47
CA GLN A 44 1.18 9.45 -27.46
C GLN A 44 2.29 8.61 -28.11
N ASN A 45 3.50 8.83 -27.60
CA ASN A 45 4.67 8.05 -27.97
C ASN A 45 4.57 6.67 -27.26
N SER A 46 4.63 5.58 -28.01
CA SER A 46 4.66 4.21 -27.47
C SER A 46 5.77 4.06 -26.42
N ALA A 47 6.88 4.75 -26.56
CA ALA A 47 8.00 4.76 -25.64
C ALA A 47 7.58 5.30 -24.24
N THR A 48 6.75 6.33 -24.16
CA THR A 48 6.25 6.84 -22.86
C THR A 48 5.32 5.83 -22.20
N ALA A 49 4.44 5.19 -22.95
CA ALA A 49 3.55 4.15 -22.44
C ALA A 49 4.34 2.94 -21.91
N GLU A 50 5.34 2.51 -22.66
CA GLU A 50 6.24 1.41 -22.27
C GLU A 50 7.07 1.76 -21.03
N ALA A 51 7.60 2.98 -20.95
CA ALA A 51 8.35 3.45 -19.80
C ALA A 51 7.50 3.50 -18.52
N ILE A 52 6.28 4.02 -18.60
CA ILE A 52 5.33 4.02 -17.48
C ILE A 52 4.96 2.59 -17.08
N THR A 53 4.72 1.70 -18.05
CA THR A 53 4.40 0.31 -17.78
C THR A 53 5.55 -0.38 -17.04
N ALA A 54 6.79 -0.20 -17.51
CA ALA A 54 7.98 -0.76 -16.87
C ALA A 54 8.16 -0.23 -15.44
N PHE A 55 7.98 1.07 -15.24
CA PHE A 55 8.06 1.70 -13.94
C PHE A 55 7.03 1.14 -12.94
N ILE A 56 5.77 0.99 -13.36
CA ILE A 56 4.72 0.41 -12.52
C ILE A 56 5.02 -1.06 -12.19
N LEU A 57 5.56 -1.83 -13.15
CA LEU A 57 5.94 -3.22 -12.91
C LEU A 57 7.09 -3.33 -11.90
N GLU A 58 8.06 -2.42 -11.93
CA GLU A 58 9.13 -2.35 -10.93
C GLU A 58 8.56 -2.09 -9.53
N ASP A 59 7.62 -1.17 -9.39
CA ASP A 59 6.93 -0.94 -8.10
C ASP A 59 6.14 -2.15 -7.61
N TYR A 60 5.53 -2.92 -8.51
CA TYR A 60 4.89 -4.18 -8.12
C TYR A 60 5.88 -5.16 -7.50
N VAL A 61 7.12 -5.22 -7.99
CA VAL A 61 8.18 -6.06 -7.39
C VAL A 61 8.52 -5.56 -5.99
N ASN A 62 8.69 -4.26 -5.80
CA ASN A 62 8.94 -3.66 -4.49
C ASN A 62 7.77 -3.94 -3.52
N GLY A 63 6.54 -3.80 -4.00
CA GLY A 63 5.32 -4.12 -3.25
C GLY A 63 5.23 -5.61 -2.87
N TYR A 64 5.63 -6.51 -3.75
CA TYR A 64 5.71 -7.94 -3.46
C TYR A 64 6.73 -8.22 -2.36
N THR A 65 7.92 -7.66 -2.44
CA THR A 65 8.99 -7.81 -1.43
C THR A 65 8.53 -7.33 -0.05
N ARG A 66 7.85 -6.18 0.01
CA ARG A 66 7.20 -5.70 1.26
C ARG A 66 6.21 -6.72 1.80
N ASN A 67 5.35 -7.28 0.95
CA ASN A 67 4.32 -8.23 1.37
C ASN A 67 4.93 -9.54 1.88
N GLU A 68 6.01 -10.02 1.29
CA GLU A 68 6.78 -11.18 1.80
C GLU A 68 7.33 -10.89 3.19
N LYS A 69 8.00 -9.75 3.40
CA LYS A 69 8.49 -9.35 4.72
C LYS A 69 7.37 -9.34 5.77
N ILE A 70 6.21 -8.75 5.45
CA ILE A 70 5.04 -8.72 6.34
C ILE A 70 4.51 -10.13 6.61
N TYR A 71 4.50 -11.00 5.61
CA TYR A 71 4.07 -12.39 5.76
C TYR A 71 5.02 -13.15 6.70
N ASP A 72 6.32 -13.03 6.52
CA ASP A 72 7.34 -13.68 7.34
C ASP A 72 7.28 -13.25 8.80
N LEU A 73 7.06 -11.95 9.06
CA LEU A 73 6.85 -11.44 10.42
C LEU A 73 5.66 -12.13 11.11
N ARG A 74 4.60 -12.45 10.38
CA ARG A 74 3.41 -13.12 10.91
C ARG A 74 3.63 -14.61 11.15
N VAL A 75 4.29 -15.28 10.21
CA VAL A 75 4.54 -16.73 10.28
C VAL A 75 5.56 -17.06 11.37
N SER A 76 6.55 -16.20 11.55
CA SER A 76 7.59 -16.39 12.58
C SER A 76 7.06 -16.20 14.02
N ASN A 77 5.89 -15.57 14.19
CA ASN A 77 5.29 -15.28 15.49
C ASN A 77 3.85 -15.80 15.61
N PRO A 78 3.56 -17.09 15.34
CA PRO A 78 2.20 -17.61 15.26
C PRO A 78 1.46 -17.62 16.60
N SER A 79 2.21 -17.69 17.72
CA SER A 79 1.65 -17.80 19.07
C SER A 79 1.36 -16.45 19.71
N ASP A 80 1.94 -15.39 19.20
CA ASP A 80 1.78 -14.04 19.73
C ASP A 80 1.80 -13.00 18.59
N VAL A 81 0.72 -13.02 17.82
CA VAL A 81 0.47 -12.01 16.75
C VAL A 81 0.46 -10.58 17.32
N ASN A 82 0.38 -10.45 18.66
CA ASN A 82 0.49 -9.18 19.35
C ASN A 82 1.95 -8.79 19.67
N SER A 83 2.91 -9.72 19.54
CA SER A 83 4.32 -9.45 19.75
C SER A 83 5.02 -8.90 18.52
N VAL A 84 4.45 -9.08 17.33
CA VAL A 84 4.95 -8.36 16.15
C VAL A 84 4.66 -6.88 16.39
N ALA A 85 5.68 -6.14 16.71
CA ALA A 85 5.55 -4.73 17.02
C ALA A 85 5.08 -3.98 15.77
N PHE A 86 4.31 -2.91 15.94
CA PHE A 86 3.97 -2.05 14.81
C PHE A 86 5.22 -1.46 14.15
N ALA A 87 6.32 -1.36 14.90
CA ALA A 87 7.63 -0.99 14.40
C ALA A 87 8.12 -1.94 13.29
N ASP A 88 7.94 -3.26 13.43
CA ASP A 88 8.38 -4.24 12.43
C ASP A 88 7.58 -4.10 11.13
N PHE A 89 6.27 -3.81 11.23
CA PHE A 89 5.46 -3.50 10.06
C PHE A 89 5.84 -2.15 9.44
N ALA A 90 6.14 -1.16 10.26
CA ALA A 90 6.59 0.15 9.79
C ALA A 90 7.91 0.01 9.03
N GLU A 91 8.87 -0.79 9.53
CA GLU A 91 10.15 -1.07 8.87
C GLU A 91 9.96 -1.73 7.50
N ALA A 92 9.05 -2.71 7.39
CA ALA A 92 8.74 -3.33 6.11
C ALA A 92 8.15 -2.35 5.09
N ILE A 93 7.32 -1.39 5.55
CA ILE A 93 6.76 -0.32 4.71
C ILE A 93 7.84 0.71 4.38
N GLU A 94 8.72 1.06 5.31
CA GLU A 94 9.84 1.98 5.09
C GLU A 94 10.79 1.47 4.01
N GLY A 95 11.15 0.18 4.06
CA GLY A 95 11.93 -0.44 3.00
C GLY A 95 11.26 -0.32 1.62
N TYR A 96 9.95 -0.55 1.53
CA TYR A 96 9.21 -0.31 0.29
C TYR A 96 9.25 1.15 -0.15
N VAL A 97 9.09 2.10 0.77
CA VAL A 97 9.14 3.54 0.48
C VAL A 97 10.53 3.92 -0.05
N ASP A 98 11.58 3.39 0.54
CA ASP A 98 12.96 3.67 0.12
C ASP A 98 13.24 3.09 -1.27
N ASP A 99 12.91 1.82 -1.49
CA ASP A 99 13.10 1.16 -2.78
C ASP A 99 12.30 1.89 -3.88
N SER A 100 11.01 2.15 -3.66
CA SER A 100 10.12 2.78 -4.64
C SER A 100 10.41 4.27 -4.85
N SER A 101 10.89 5.00 -3.84
CA SER A 101 11.30 6.39 -4.01
C SER A 101 12.64 6.55 -4.73
N SER A 102 13.47 5.50 -4.74
CA SER A 102 14.76 5.49 -5.47
C SER A 102 14.61 5.25 -6.98
N MET A 103 13.43 4.79 -7.43
CA MET A 103 13.13 4.55 -8.83
C MET A 103 13.24 5.85 -9.64
N ASN A 104 13.88 5.78 -10.81
CA ASN A 104 14.09 6.97 -11.64
C ASN A 104 12.82 7.34 -12.43
N ALA A 105 12.09 8.32 -11.95
CA ALA A 105 10.90 8.86 -12.63
C ALA A 105 11.19 10.09 -13.50
N ASN A 106 12.45 10.57 -13.62
CA ASN A 106 12.78 11.86 -14.25
C ASN A 106 12.38 11.96 -15.73
N ASP A 107 12.37 10.83 -16.43
CA ASP A 107 12.04 10.77 -17.85
C ASP A 107 10.54 10.53 -18.11
N LEU A 108 9.74 10.42 -17.04
CA LEU A 108 8.30 10.23 -17.11
C LEU A 108 7.58 11.60 -17.13
N PRO A 109 6.32 11.67 -17.63
CA PRO A 109 5.55 12.91 -17.63
C PRO A 109 5.39 13.53 -16.26
N ASP A 110 5.38 14.84 -16.16
CA ASP A 110 5.34 15.60 -14.88
C ASP A 110 4.11 15.25 -14.03
N ASP A 111 2.95 15.05 -14.66
CA ASP A 111 1.72 14.68 -13.97
C ASP A 111 1.79 13.25 -13.39
N PHE A 112 2.48 12.33 -14.09
CA PHE A 112 2.75 11.00 -13.57
C PHE A 112 3.72 11.05 -12.39
N GLN A 113 4.82 11.81 -12.53
CA GLN A 113 5.78 12.01 -11.45
C GLN A 113 5.12 12.62 -10.20
N ALA A 114 4.21 13.60 -10.38
CA ALA A 114 3.50 14.22 -9.28
C ALA A 114 2.60 13.20 -8.55
N ALA A 115 1.81 12.43 -9.29
CA ALA A 115 0.95 11.40 -8.70
C ALA A 115 1.77 10.31 -8.01
N TRP A 116 2.90 9.92 -8.58
CA TRP A 116 3.83 8.99 -7.98
C TRP A 116 4.37 9.47 -6.64
N ARG A 117 4.87 10.71 -6.58
CA ARG A 117 5.34 11.31 -5.32
C ARG A 117 4.24 11.34 -4.24
N GLU A 118 3.00 11.64 -4.61
CA GLU A 118 1.88 11.60 -3.67
C GLU A 118 1.61 10.17 -3.16
N HIS A 119 1.74 9.18 -4.03
CA HIS A 119 1.57 7.78 -3.63
C HIS A 119 2.64 7.33 -2.63
N ILE A 120 3.90 7.63 -2.90
CA ILE A 120 5.00 7.31 -1.99
C ILE A 120 4.87 8.07 -0.66
N ASN A 121 4.44 9.33 -0.69
CA ASN A 121 4.17 10.08 0.54
C ASN A 121 3.04 9.45 1.37
N ALA A 122 1.99 8.94 0.74
CA ALA A 122 0.91 8.25 1.45
C ALA A 122 1.41 6.98 2.19
N TRP A 123 2.34 6.24 1.60
CA TRP A 123 2.99 5.11 2.25
C TRP A 123 3.90 5.54 3.40
N ARG A 124 4.69 6.61 3.21
CA ARG A 124 5.55 7.19 4.26
C ARG A 124 4.74 7.66 5.46
N ASP A 125 3.61 8.31 5.23
CA ASP A 125 2.69 8.73 6.30
C ASP A 125 2.14 7.53 7.07
N SER A 126 1.85 6.42 6.39
CA SER A 126 1.40 5.17 7.00
C SER A 126 2.50 4.54 7.87
N SER A 127 3.75 4.47 7.40
CA SER A 127 4.89 4.00 8.18
C SER A 127 5.11 4.86 9.44
N ASN A 128 5.13 6.17 9.29
CA ASN A 128 5.27 7.11 10.41
C ASN A 128 4.16 6.93 11.46
N PHE A 129 2.92 6.73 11.01
CA PHE A 129 1.80 6.47 11.92
C PHE A 129 1.99 5.15 12.69
N LEU A 130 2.46 4.09 12.06
CA LEU A 130 2.73 2.81 12.72
C LEU A 130 3.87 2.94 13.73
N ASN A 131 4.96 3.62 13.37
CA ASN A 131 6.08 3.90 14.29
C ASN A 131 5.64 4.68 15.52
N GLN A 132 4.85 5.74 15.36
CA GLN A 132 4.29 6.51 16.49
C GLN A 132 3.32 5.68 17.33
N SER A 133 2.74 4.63 16.76
CA SER A 133 1.82 3.73 17.44
C SER A 133 2.51 2.58 18.18
N ALA A 134 3.82 2.39 17.98
CA ALA A 134 4.60 1.31 18.59
C ALA A 134 4.58 1.36 20.12
N ASP A 135 4.63 2.57 20.72
CA ASP A 135 4.68 2.79 22.17
C ASP A 135 3.33 2.67 22.89
N ILE A 136 2.25 2.33 22.19
CA ILE A 136 0.95 2.22 22.84
C ILE A 136 0.86 0.90 23.64
N SER A 137 1.72 0.72 24.61
CA SER A 137 1.62 -0.31 25.63
C SER A 137 0.54 0.11 26.65
N GLY A 138 -0.45 -0.75 26.90
CA GLY A 138 -1.55 -0.44 27.83
C GLY A 138 -2.82 0.15 27.18
N ARG A 139 -3.12 -0.26 25.99
CA ARG A 139 -4.23 0.26 25.15
C ARG A 139 -5.60 0.13 25.78
N THR A 140 -6.27 1.25 25.95
CA THR A 140 -7.71 1.30 26.25
C THR A 140 -8.53 0.99 24.98
N ALA A 141 -9.77 0.58 25.16
CA ALA A 141 -10.70 0.38 24.04
C ALA A 141 -10.89 1.65 23.18
N CYS A 142 -10.70 2.83 23.79
CA CYS A 142 -10.77 4.11 23.10
C CYS A 142 -9.54 4.35 22.20
N SER A 143 -8.32 4.05 22.67
CA SER A 143 -7.11 4.18 21.89
C SER A 143 -7.09 3.23 20.68
N LEU A 144 -7.59 2.00 20.85
CA LEU A 144 -7.74 1.05 19.76
C LEU A 144 -8.73 1.50 18.69
N ARG A 145 -9.85 2.14 19.08
CA ARG A 145 -10.80 2.72 18.11
C ARG A 145 -10.20 3.85 17.31
N LYS A 146 -9.46 4.74 17.96
CA LYS A 146 -8.74 5.84 17.27
C LYS A 146 -7.71 5.29 16.31
N PHE A 147 -6.88 4.32 16.75
CA PHE A 147 -5.92 3.66 15.89
C PHE A 147 -6.57 3.09 14.63
N LYS A 148 -7.62 2.27 14.77
CA LYS A 148 -8.35 1.68 13.64
C LYS A 148 -8.91 2.72 12.67
N ALA A 149 -9.43 3.82 13.19
CA ALA A 149 -9.99 4.89 12.37
C ALA A 149 -8.88 5.58 11.55
N THR A 150 -7.72 5.87 12.18
CA THR A 150 -6.58 6.52 11.53
C THR A 150 -5.92 5.58 10.51
N ASP A 151 -5.70 4.31 10.87
CA ASP A 151 -5.19 3.29 9.95
C ASP A 151 -6.06 3.15 8.69
N LYS A 152 -7.39 3.12 8.87
CA LYS A 152 -8.32 3.11 7.73
C LYS A 152 -8.21 4.36 6.84
N LEU A 153 -7.86 5.51 7.40
CA LEU A 153 -7.63 6.73 6.61
C LEU A 153 -6.35 6.61 5.78
N HIS A 154 -5.25 6.12 6.35
CA HIS A 154 -4.00 5.88 5.62
C HIS A 154 -4.21 4.88 4.48
N ASN A 155 -4.87 3.76 4.75
CA ASN A 155 -5.17 2.75 3.73
C ASN A 155 -6.03 3.31 2.57
N ARG A 156 -7.00 4.16 2.87
CA ARG A 156 -7.80 4.85 1.85
C ARG A 156 -6.96 5.82 1.03
N GLN A 157 -6.06 6.56 1.68
CA GLN A 157 -5.17 7.49 1.01
C GLN A 157 -4.23 6.77 0.05
N ILE A 158 -3.57 5.68 0.49
CA ILE A 158 -2.73 4.83 -0.33
C ILE A 158 -3.50 4.32 -1.54
N THR A 159 -4.69 3.78 -1.32
CA THR A 159 -5.55 3.27 -2.40
C THR A 159 -5.92 4.37 -3.39
N ARG A 160 -6.32 5.54 -2.92
CA ARG A 160 -6.69 6.68 -3.75
C ARG A 160 -5.54 7.16 -4.63
N THR A 161 -4.36 7.33 -4.02
CA THR A 161 -3.17 7.80 -4.75
C THR A 161 -2.69 6.76 -5.76
N TRP A 162 -2.78 5.48 -5.43
CA TRP A 162 -2.48 4.41 -6.39
C TRP A 162 -3.41 4.43 -7.61
N TYR A 163 -4.72 4.56 -7.38
CA TYR A 163 -5.66 4.68 -8.50
C TYR A 163 -5.38 5.90 -9.38
N GLU A 164 -4.89 7.00 -8.81
CA GLU A 164 -4.51 8.17 -9.57
C GLU A 164 -3.26 7.91 -10.44
N VAL A 165 -2.24 7.23 -9.91
CA VAL A 165 -1.08 6.77 -10.69
C VAL A 165 -1.53 5.90 -11.87
N LEU A 166 -2.38 4.90 -11.62
CA LEU A 166 -2.90 4.03 -12.67
C LEU A 166 -3.74 4.79 -13.70
N ARG A 167 -4.58 5.72 -13.25
CA ARG A 167 -5.42 6.55 -14.13
C ARG A 167 -4.57 7.38 -15.08
N ILE A 168 -3.53 8.02 -14.55
CA ILE A 168 -2.61 8.83 -15.38
C ILE A 168 -1.82 7.91 -16.30
N GLY A 169 -1.26 6.80 -15.80
CA GLY A 169 -0.55 5.83 -16.64
C GLY A 169 -1.39 5.36 -17.84
N ARG A 170 -2.65 4.99 -17.59
CA ARG A 170 -3.59 4.60 -18.67
C ARG A 170 -3.86 5.73 -19.64
N SER A 171 -3.88 6.99 -19.20
CA SER A 171 -4.08 8.14 -20.12
C SER A 171 -2.93 8.31 -21.10
N TYR A 172 -1.76 7.76 -20.79
CA TYR A 172 -0.60 7.67 -21.69
C TYR A 172 -0.55 6.36 -22.48
N GLY A 173 -1.50 5.46 -22.29
CA GLY A 173 -1.56 4.17 -22.99
C GLY A 173 -0.77 3.05 -22.31
N ALA A 174 -0.29 3.25 -21.08
CA ALA A 174 0.38 2.19 -20.32
C ALA A 174 -0.54 0.99 -20.06
N ASP A 175 -0.02 -0.23 -20.25
CA ASP A 175 -0.73 -1.48 -19.95
C ASP A 175 -0.60 -1.78 -18.45
N VAL A 176 -1.50 -1.19 -17.69
CA VAL A 176 -1.56 -1.35 -16.23
C VAL A 176 -2.90 -2.01 -15.87
N ARG A 177 -2.84 -3.27 -15.49
CA ARG A 177 -3.97 -4.14 -15.16
C ARG A 177 -4.19 -4.22 -13.67
#